data_a06f2e1972205e434791484d7ebfe953
#
_entry.id   a06f2e1972205e434791484d7ebfe953
#
_cell.length_a   1.000
_cell.length_b   1.000
_cell.length_c   1.000
_cell.angle_alpha   90.00
_cell.angle_beta   90.00
_cell.angle_gamma   90.00
#
_symmetry.space_group_name_H-M   'P 1'
#
loop_
_entity.id
_entity.type
_entity.pdbx_description
1 polymer ?
#
loop_
_entity_poly.entity_id
_entity_poly.type
_entity_poly.pdbx_seq_one_letter_code
_entity_poly.pdbx_strand_id
1 'polypeptide(L)'
;DGADMIFITAGMGGGTGTGAAPIVAQIAKELGILTVAVVTKPFSFEGTKRMEVADGGIRELAQFVDSLITIPNDKLLSVLGKEITLLDAFKSANNVLLGAVQGIAELITRPGLINVDFADVRTVMREMGVAMMGTGVATGPTRAVEAAEAAISSPLLEDINLTGARGVLVNITAGLNMSIGEFESVGSVIRHFSSDNATVVVGTVIDPEMTDEMRVTVVVTGIDGKNLIDDDISPSVAAVGVAPEPRVDYHKLDRPAVLRKKSAPTSSKPAEYVDQDVEYLDIPAFLRRKEKTDTRN
;
A
#
# COMPACT_ATOMS: atom_id res chain seq x y z
N ASP A 1 10.36 -13.99 15.08
CA ASP A 1 9.95 -14.46 16.42
C ASP A 1 10.10 -13.34 17.43
N GLY A 2 9.04 -13.07 18.25
CA GLY A 2 9.05 -12.09 19.33
C GLY A 2 8.76 -10.66 18.90
N ALA A 3 8.33 -10.41 17.68
CA ALA A 3 7.83 -9.11 17.25
C ALA A 3 6.32 -9.01 17.48
N ASP A 4 5.87 -7.91 18.09
CA ASP A 4 4.45 -7.64 18.32
C ASP A 4 3.81 -6.93 17.13
N MET A 5 4.60 -6.18 16.35
CA MET A 5 4.17 -5.40 15.19
C MET A 5 5.21 -5.39 14.09
N ILE A 6 4.76 -5.32 12.85
CA ILE A 6 5.60 -5.15 11.66
C ILE A 6 5.04 -4.04 10.77
N PHE A 7 5.93 -3.18 10.28
CA PHE A 7 5.64 -2.25 9.20
C PHE A 7 6.18 -2.79 7.88
N ILE A 8 5.33 -2.81 6.86
CA ILE A 8 5.71 -3.17 5.50
C ILE A 8 5.62 -1.92 4.64
N THR A 9 6.74 -1.45 4.10
CA THR A 9 6.74 -0.28 3.23
C THR A 9 7.20 -0.67 1.84
N ALA A 10 6.45 -0.23 0.82
CA ALA A 10 6.81 -0.52 -0.57
C ALA A 10 6.23 0.51 -1.54
N GLY A 11 6.97 0.76 -2.63
CA GLY A 11 6.40 1.36 -3.84
C GLY A 11 5.76 0.26 -4.69
N MET A 12 4.46 0.40 -4.95
CA MET A 12 3.69 -0.58 -5.74
C MET A 12 3.82 -0.29 -7.25
N GLY A 13 3.53 -1.29 -8.07
CA GLY A 13 3.62 -1.18 -9.53
C GLY A 13 4.95 -1.66 -10.13
N GLY A 14 5.94 -1.95 -9.29
CA GLY A 14 7.18 -2.63 -9.67
C GLY A 14 7.11 -4.14 -9.45
N GLY A 15 8.22 -4.84 -9.66
CA GLY A 15 8.31 -6.30 -9.43
C GLY A 15 8.49 -6.65 -7.95
N THR A 16 9.52 -6.07 -7.31
CA THR A 16 9.94 -6.46 -5.95
C THR A 16 8.91 -6.08 -4.88
N GLY A 17 8.53 -4.79 -4.80
CA GLY A 17 7.59 -4.33 -3.79
C GLY A 17 6.22 -4.97 -3.93
N THR A 18 5.69 -5.00 -5.17
CA THR A 18 4.37 -5.54 -5.45
C THR A 18 4.27 -7.04 -5.17
N GLY A 19 5.31 -7.82 -5.51
CA GLY A 19 5.29 -9.26 -5.31
C GLY A 19 5.70 -9.72 -3.91
N ALA A 20 6.64 -9.01 -3.25
CA ALA A 20 7.14 -9.44 -1.95
C ALA A 20 6.29 -8.99 -0.76
N ALA A 21 5.68 -7.79 -0.84
CA ALA A 21 4.92 -7.25 0.29
C ALA A 21 3.75 -8.15 0.73
N PRO A 22 2.91 -8.70 -0.17
CA PRO A 22 1.83 -9.61 0.21
C PRO A 22 2.34 -10.89 0.89
N ILE A 23 3.46 -11.45 0.41
CA ILE A 23 4.05 -12.67 0.98
C ILE A 23 4.56 -12.44 2.41
N VAL A 24 5.26 -11.31 2.62
CA VAL A 24 5.72 -10.93 3.97
C VAL A 24 4.53 -10.70 4.90
N ALA A 25 3.49 -10.03 4.42
CA ALA A 25 2.27 -9.78 5.18
C ALA A 25 1.55 -11.09 5.56
N GLN A 26 1.45 -12.04 4.63
CA GLN A 26 0.87 -13.35 4.89
C GLN A 26 1.60 -14.07 6.03
N ILE A 27 2.93 -14.14 5.97
CA ILE A 27 3.75 -14.78 7.00
C ILE A 27 3.57 -14.08 8.35
N ALA A 28 3.56 -12.74 8.37
CA ALA A 28 3.36 -11.97 9.59
C ALA A 28 1.99 -12.24 10.22
N LYS A 29 0.94 -12.30 9.39
CA LYS A 29 -0.42 -12.64 9.80
C LYS A 29 -0.51 -14.06 10.39
N GLU A 30 0.14 -15.06 9.76
CA GLU A 30 0.20 -16.44 10.26
C GLU A 30 0.90 -16.53 11.63
N LEU A 31 1.88 -15.66 11.88
CA LEU A 31 2.55 -15.54 13.17
C LEU A 31 1.77 -14.71 14.21
N GLY A 32 0.61 -14.14 13.85
CA GLY A 32 -0.21 -13.33 14.75
C GLY A 32 0.35 -11.94 15.05
N ILE A 33 1.31 -11.47 14.25
CA ILE A 33 1.97 -10.15 14.38
C ILE A 33 1.05 -9.07 13.81
N LEU A 34 0.84 -7.96 14.54
CA LEU A 34 0.11 -6.81 14.02
C LEU A 34 0.83 -6.26 12.78
N THR A 35 0.16 -6.32 11.63
CA THR A 35 0.76 -6.00 10.35
C THR A 35 0.16 -4.73 9.76
N VAL A 36 0.97 -3.68 9.66
CA VAL A 36 0.60 -2.41 9.04
C VAL A 36 1.42 -2.20 7.77
N ALA A 37 0.73 -2.04 6.65
CA ALA A 37 1.38 -1.71 5.40
C ALA A 37 1.21 -0.24 5.04
N VAL A 38 2.30 0.40 4.60
CA VAL A 38 2.32 1.76 4.09
C VAL A 38 2.92 1.72 2.69
N VAL A 39 2.10 1.93 1.68
CA VAL A 39 2.50 1.75 0.30
C VAL A 39 2.17 2.96 -0.57
N THR A 40 3.01 3.24 -1.56
CA THR A 40 2.74 4.29 -2.54
C THR A 40 2.18 3.70 -3.82
N LYS A 41 1.21 4.41 -4.43
CA LYS A 41 0.79 4.19 -5.82
C LYS A 41 1.70 4.99 -6.77
N PRO A 42 2.02 4.45 -7.95
CA PRO A 42 2.80 5.18 -8.95
C PRO A 42 2.19 6.53 -9.30
N PHE A 43 3.01 7.43 -9.82
CA PHE A 43 2.52 8.62 -10.51
C PHE A 43 1.86 8.23 -11.83
N SER A 44 0.85 8.99 -12.27
CA SER A 44 0.14 8.74 -13.53
C SER A 44 1.08 8.78 -14.76
N PHE A 45 2.14 9.60 -14.72
CA PHE A 45 3.14 9.65 -15.80
C PHE A 45 4.01 8.39 -15.91
N GLU A 46 4.02 7.50 -14.89
CA GLU A 46 4.73 6.22 -14.95
C GLU A 46 4.00 5.18 -15.83
N GLY A 47 2.76 5.44 -16.18
CA GLY A 47 1.96 4.70 -17.14
C GLY A 47 0.89 3.78 -16.52
N THR A 48 -0.20 3.61 -17.28
CA THR A 48 -1.40 2.87 -16.86
C THR A 48 -1.10 1.42 -16.44
N LYS A 49 -0.21 0.76 -17.18
CA LYS A 49 0.16 -0.63 -16.90
C LYS A 49 0.81 -0.80 -15.53
N ARG A 50 1.60 0.20 -15.13
CA ARG A 50 2.24 0.21 -13.80
C ARG A 50 1.21 0.45 -12.69
N MET A 51 0.22 1.29 -12.96
CA MET A 51 -0.90 1.53 -12.06
C MET A 51 -1.76 0.27 -11.86
N GLU A 52 -2.11 -0.44 -12.95
CA GLU A 52 -2.86 -1.70 -12.89
C GLU A 52 -2.15 -2.77 -12.04
N VAL A 53 -0.82 -2.90 -12.22
CA VAL A 53 0.01 -3.80 -11.41
C VAL A 53 0.01 -3.38 -9.94
N ALA A 54 0.10 -2.07 -9.66
CA ALA A 54 0.03 -1.54 -8.30
C ALA A 54 -1.31 -1.86 -7.64
N ASP A 55 -2.42 -1.61 -8.32
CA ASP A 55 -3.76 -1.86 -7.81
C ASP A 55 -4.01 -3.36 -7.56
N GLY A 56 -3.49 -4.21 -8.44
CA GLY A 56 -3.50 -5.67 -8.24
C GLY A 56 -2.79 -6.09 -6.95
N GLY A 57 -1.55 -5.61 -6.77
CA GLY A 57 -0.76 -5.92 -5.57
C GLY A 57 -1.32 -5.33 -4.28
N ILE A 58 -1.92 -4.13 -4.34
CA ILE A 58 -2.61 -3.50 -3.20
C ILE A 58 -3.81 -4.34 -2.77
N ARG A 59 -4.62 -4.83 -3.72
CA ARG A 59 -5.76 -5.72 -3.42
C ARG A 59 -5.30 -7.05 -2.79
N GLU A 60 -4.20 -7.60 -3.26
CA GLU A 60 -3.62 -8.81 -2.67
C GLU A 60 -3.08 -8.55 -1.26
N LEU A 61 -2.31 -7.48 -1.08
CA LEU A 61 -1.75 -7.08 0.21
C LEU A 61 -2.84 -6.82 1.27
N ALA A 62 -3.95 -6.20 0.88
CA ALA A 62 -5.07 -5.88 1.77
C ALA A 62 -5.70 -7.11 2.45
N GLN A 63 -5.54 -8.31 1.87
CA GLN A 63 -6.07 -9.55 2.46
C GLN A 63 -5.26 -10.04 3.67
N PHE A 64 -4.02 -9.59 3.79
CA PHE A 64 -3.07 -10.10 4.77
C PHE A 64 -2.65 -9.08 5.84
N VAL A 65 -2.99 -7.80 5.67
CA VAL A 65 -2.64 -6.76 6.65
C VAL A 65 -3.82 -6.41 7.55
N ASP A 66 -3.53 -5.95 8.76
CA ASP A 66 -4.54 -5.43 9.69
C ASP A 66 -4.92 -3.99 9.30
N SER A 67 -3.95 -3.20 8.83
CA SER A 67 -4.17 -1.83 8.35
C SER A 67 -3.34 -1.58 7.09
N LEU A 68 -3.95 -0.96 6.09
CA LEU A 68 -3.32 -0.61 4.82
C LEU A 68 -3.43 0.89 4.56
N ILE A 69 -2.31 1.58 4.67
CA ILE A 69 -2.19 3.00 4.33
C ILE A 69 -1.69 3.11 2.89
N THR A 70 -2.53 3.65 2.02
CA THR A 70 -2.20 3.85 0.62
C THR A 70 -1.95 5.33 0.34
N ILE A 71 -0.80 5.65 -0.26
CA ILE A 71 -0.38 7.01 -0.60
C ILE A 71 -0.39 7.16 -2.13
N PRO A 72 -1.40 7.79 -2.73
CA PRO A 72 -1.40 8.09 -4.15
C PRO A 72 -0.38 9.20 -4.44
N ASN A 73 0.69 8.90 -5.19
CA ASN A 73 1.73 9.89 -5.50
C ASN A 73 1.18 11.10 -6.28
N ASP A 74 0.13 10.92 -7.08
CA ASP A 74 -0.51 12.01 -7.82
C ASP A 74 -1.10 13.09 -6.89
N LYS A 75 -1.60 12.70 -5.71
CA LYS A 75 -2.08 13.66 -4.70
C LYS A 75 -0.95 14.54 -4.15
N LEU A 76 0.29 14.05 -4.14
CA LEU A 76 1.44 14.84 -3.72
C LEU A 76 1.77 15.94 -4.75
N LEU A 77 1.54 15.69 -6.04
CA LEU A 77 1.78 16.68 -7.08
C LEU A 77 0.84 17.89 -6.98
N SER A 78 -0.36 17.71 -6.43
CA SER A 78 -1.29 18.82 -6.23
C SER A 78 -0.75 19.89 -5.26
N VAL A 79 0.06 19.47 -4.28
CA VAL A 79 0.71 20.35 -3.30
C VAL A 79 2.03 20.89 -3.80
N LEU A 80 2.82 20.02 -4.43
CA LEU A 80 4.20 20.33 -4.81
C LEU A 80 4.27 21.21 -6.07
N GLY A 81 3.17 21.25 -6.84
CA GLY A 81 3.11 22.00 -8.10
C GLY A 81 3.79 21.28 -9.27
N LYS A 82 3.48 21.73 -10.49
CA LYS A 82 3.94 21.07 -11.73
C LYS A 82 5.40 21.38 -12.11
N GLU A 83 6.02 22.34 -11.46
CA GLU A 83 7.40 22.75 -11.73
C GLU A 83 8.46 22.00 -10.91
N ILE A 84 8.00 21.10 -10.03
CA ILE A 84 8.92 20.28 -9.23
C ILE A 84 9.74 19.35 -10.13
N THR A 85 11.02 19.12 -9.77
CA THR A 85 11.83 18.14 -10.48
C THR A 85 11.34 16.72 -10.20
N LEU A 86 11.55 15.81 -11.16
CA LEU A 86 11.20 14.39 -10.98
C LEU A 86 11.88 13.78 -9.74
N LEU A 87 13.13 14.15 -9.49
CA LEU A 87 13.88 13.68 -8.32
C LEU A 87 13.23 14.14 -7.01
N ASP A 88 12.79 15.41 -6.96
CA ASP A 88 12.17 15.96 -5.75
C ASP A 88 10.75 15.44 -5.53
N ALA A 89 10.03 15.11 -6.61
CA ALA A 89 8.74 14.43 -6.52
C ALA A 89 8.89 13.04 -5.84
N PHE A 90 9.88 12.25 -6.25
CA PHE A 90 10.16 10.95 -5.61
C PHE A 90 10.69 11.10 -4.18
N LYS A 91 11.53 12.12 -3.90
CA LYS A 91 11.95 12.41 -2.52
C LYS A 91 10.76 12.76 -1.63
N SER A 92 9.82 13.55 -2.14
CA SER A 92 8.61 13.90 -1.40
C SER A 92 7.75 12.68 -1.10
N ALA A 93 7.58 11.77 -2.06
CA ALA A 93 6.89 10.51 -1.83
C ALA A 93 7.58 9.65 -0.75
N ASN A 94 8.92 9.58 -0.78
CA ASN A 94 9.70 8.89 0.26
C ASN A 94 9.57 9.56 1.64
N ASN A 95 9.54 10.90 1.69
CA ASN A 95 9.38 11.64 2.94
C ASN A 95 7.99 11.42 3.55
N VAL A 96 6.96 11.29 2.74
CA VAL A 96 5.61 10.95 3.21
C VAL A 96 5.57 9.54 3.78
N LEU A 97 6.18 8.55 3.10
CA LEU A 97 6.34 7.19 3.63
C LEU A 97 7.09 7.17 4.96
N LEU A 98 8.20 7.91 5.03
CA LEU A 98 8.98 8.03 6.26
C LEU A 98 8.13 8.64 7.38
N GLY A 99 7.46 9.75 7.13
CA GLY A 99 6.60 10.43 8.10
C GLY A 99 5.47 9.54 8.62
N ALA A 100 4.88 8.72 7.73
CA ALA A 100 3.86 7.74 8.09
C ALA A 100 4.36 6.71 9.10
N VAL A 101 5.44 6.04 8.76
CA VAL A 101 6.01 4.99 9.61
C VAL A 101 6.57 5.58 10.90
N GLN A 102 7.29 6.70 10.80
CA GLN A 102 7.89 7.38 11.94
C GLN A 102 6.81 7.87 12.91
N GLY A 103 5.75 8.52 12.43
CA GLY A 103 4.67 9.04 13.26
C GLY A 103 3.98 7.96 14.09
N ILE A 104 3.79 6.77 13.56
CA ILE A 104 3.19 5.65 14.30
C ILE A 104 4.22 4.96 15.21
N ALA A 105 5.43 4.73 14.71
CA ALA A 105 6.47 4.05 15.47
C ALA A 105 6.94 4.86 16.68
N GLU A 106 7.04 6.18 16.57
CA GLU A 106 7.43 7.07 17.65
C GLU A 106 6.45 7.04 18.82
N LEU A 107 5.14 6.96 18.54
CA LEU A 107 4.11 6.83 19.60
C LEU A 107 4.33 5.62 20.50
N ILE A 108 4.88 4.54 19.95
CA ILE A 108 5.09 3.27 20.65
C ILE A 108 6.48 3.23 21.31
N THR A 109 7.50 3.77 20.61
CA THR A 109 8.90 3.57 20.98
C THR A 109 9.53 4.74 21.74
N ARG A 110 8.97 5.96 21.59
CA ARG A 110 9.51 7.16 22.25
C ARG A 110 8.64 7.58 23.43
N PRO A 111 9.24 7.86 24.59
CA PRO A 111 8.48 8.39 25.73
C PRO A 111 7.99 9.80 25.41
N GLY A 112 6.71 10.04 25.61
CA GLY A 112 6.05 11.34 25.51
C GLY A 112 5.53 11.81 26.88
N LEU A 113 4.85 12.96 26.88
CA LEU A 113 4.11 13.43 28.06
C LEU A 113 2.82 12.63 28.26
N ILE A 114 2.20 12.21 27.16
CA ILE A 114 1.03 11.34 27.13
C ILE A 114 1.42 10.14 26.28
N ASN A 115 1.66 9.03 26.95
CA ASN A 115 2.03 7.79 26.29
C ASN A 115 0.77 7.06 25.81
N VAL A 116 0.85 6.52 24.62
CA VAL A 116 -0.16 5.64 24.05
C VAL A 116 0.27 4.20 24.30
N ASP A 117 -0.61 3.40 24.90
CA ASP A 117 -0.34 1.97 25.07
C ASP A 117 -0.40 1.26 23.71
N PHE A 118 0.47 0.28 23.52
CA PHE A 118 0.46 -0.57 22.34
C PHE A 118 -0.91 -1.23 22.10
N ALA A 119 -1.64 -1.54 23.19
CA ALA A 119 -2.99 -2.09 23.09
C ALA A 119 -3.97 -1.12 22.41
N ASP A 120 -3.85 0.19 22.67
CA ASP A 120 -4.69 1.22 22.06
C ASP A 120 -4.35 1.38 20.57
N VAL A 121 -3.06 1.41 20.24
CA VAL A 121 -2.61 1.42 18.82
C VAL A 121 -3.12 0.19 18.10
N ARG A 122 -3.00 -0.99 18.70
CA ARG A 122 -3.49 -2.24 18.15
C ARG A 122 -5.00 -2.20 17.89
N THR A 123 -5.77 -1.62 18.82
CA THR A 123 -7.23 -1.49 18.68
C THR A 123 -7.59 -0.62 17.49
N VAL A 124 -6.99 0.56 17.38
CA VAL A 124 -7.23 1.48 16.25
C VAL A 124 -6.79 0.89 14.92
N MET A 125 -5.61 0.25 14.89
CA MET A 125 -5.06 -0.32 13.65
C MET A 125 -5.75 -1.62 13.20
N ARG A 126 -6.46 -2.32 14.09
CA ARG A 126 -7.28 -3.49 13.77
C ARG A 126 -8.68 -3.17 13.26
N GLU A 127 -9.10 -1.92 13.32
CA GLU A 127 -10.31 -1.49 12.62
C GLU A 127 -10.09 -1.71 11.11
N MET A 128 -10.57 -2.85 10.62
CA MET A 128 -10.33 -3.33 9.25
C MET A 128 -10.82 -2.31 8.22
N GLY A 129 -9.97 -2.04 7.24
CA GLY A 129 -10.31 -1.16 6.13
C GLY A 129 -9.09 -0.42 5.58
N VAL A 130 -9.38 0.47 4.65
CA VAL A 130 -8.38 1.39 4.13
C VAL A 130 -8.10 2.42 5.21
N ALA A 131 -6.81 2.63 5.47
CA ALA A 131 -6.35 3.70 6.34
C ALA A 131 -5.70 4.80 5.50
N MET A 132 -5.88 6.02 5.94
CA MET A 132 -5.29 7.19 5.31
C MET A 132 -4.61 8.06 6.36
N MET A 133 -3.70 8.92 5.92
CA MET A 133 -2.97 9.77 6.83
C MET A 133 -2.78 11.18 6.29
N GLY A 134 -2.66 12.10 7.23
CA GLY A 134 -2.21 13.46 6.94
C GLY A 134 -1.17 13.91 7.94
N THR A 135 -0.27 14.77 7.51
CA THR A 135 0.75 15.37 8.38
C THR A 135 0.77 16.87 8.14
N GLY A 136 0.73 17.63 9.22
CA GLY A 136 0.89 19.06 9.22
C GLY A 136 2.05 19.49 10.11
N VAL A 137 2.74 20.54 9.69
CA VAL A 137 3.87 21.13 10.42
C VAL A 137 3.63 22.63 10.49
N ALA A 138 3.77 23.21 11.67
CA ALA A 138 3.66 24.65 11.86
C ALA A 138 4.62 25.15 12.95
N THR A 139 4.86 26.45 12.93
CA THR A 139 5.76 27.14 13.86
C THR A 139 5.09 28.36 14.46
N GLY A 140 5.56 28.84 15.61
CA GLY A 140 5.06 30.07 16.23
C GLY A 140 3.90 29.85 17.21
N PRO A 141 3.23 30.95 17.62
CA PRO A 141 2.24 30.91 18.73
C PRO A 141 0.95 30.14 18.39
N THR A 142 0.60 30.02 17.12
CA THR A 142 -0.61 29.34 16.61
C THR A 142 -0.31 27.95 16.04
N ARG A 143 0.94 27.47 16.21
CA ARG A 143 1.44 26.21 15.61
C ARG A 143 0.56 25.00 15.86
N ALA A 144 -0.10 24.93 17.04
CA ALA A 144 -0.94 23.80 17.40
C ALA A 144 -2.18 23.66 16.52
N VAL A 145 -2.89 24.76 16.31
CA VAL A 145 -4.09 24.81 15.46
C VAL A 145 -3.68 24.65 13.99
N GLU A 146 -2.68 25.41 13.55
CA GLU A 146 -2.23 25.40 12.16
C GLU A 146 -1.69 24.02 11.74
N ALA A 147 -0.90 23.35 12.59
CA ALA A 147 -0.41 22.00 12.31
C ALA A 147 -1.54 20.97 12.27
N ALA A 148 -2.52 21.06 13.18
CA ALA A 148 -3.67 20.17 13.18
C ALA A 148 -4.57 20.38 11.93
N GLU A 149 -4.86 21.61 11.58
CA GLU A 149 -5.63 21.96 10.38
C GLU A 149 -4.90 21.52 9.12
N ALA A 150 -3.59 21.75 9.01
CA ALA A 150 -2.77 21.29 7.90
C ALA A 150 -2.75 19.76 7.78
N ALA A 151 -2.73 19.05 8.90
CA ALA A 151 -2.78 17.58 8.89
C ALA A 151 -4.13 17.07 8.34
N ILE A 152 -5.25 17.66 8.76
CA ILE A 152 -6.60 17.27 8.31
C ILE A 152 -6.85 17.69 6.87
N SER A 153 -6.36 18.87 6.48
CA SER A 153 -6.48 19.40 5.11
C SER A 153 -5.44 18.83 4.15
N SER A 154 -4.74 17.76 4.58
CA SER A 154 -3.79 17.07 3.71
C SER A 154 -4.49 16.54 2.46
N PRO A 155 -3.94 16.73 1.24
CA PRO A 155 -4.51 16.17 0.01
C PRO A 155 -4.71 14.67 0.03
N LEU A 156 -3.97 13.96 0.90
CA LEU A 156 -4.12 12.54 1.12
C LEU A 156 -5.43 12.18 1.85
N LEU A 157 -6.06 13.16 2.52
CA LEU A 157 -7.33 13.03 3.24
C LEU A 157 -8.50 13.75 2.54
N GLU A 158 -8.25 14.51 1.47
CA GLU A 158 -9.23 15.44 0.86
C GLU A 158 -10.50 14.75 0.34
N ASP A 159 -10.37 13.56 -0.24
CA ASP A 159 -11.51 12.84 -0.84
C ASP A 159 -12.24 11.91 0.16
N ILE A 160 -11.93 12.02 1.46
CA ILE A 160 -12.41 11.07 2.44
C ILE A 160 -13.49 11.69 3.31
N ASN A 161 -14.59 10.97 3.42
CA ASN A 161 -15.59 11.29 4.41
C ASN A 161 -15.12 10.79 5.79
N LEU A 162 -14.42 11.66 6.54
CA LEU A 162 -13.92 11.34 7.87
C LEU A 162 -15.04 11.00 8.88
N THR A 163 -16.30 11.36 8.56
CA THR A 163 -17.45 11.02 9.42
C THR A 163 -17.74 9.51 9.44
N GLY A 164 -17.18 8.74 8.52
CA GLY A 164 -17.28 7.27 8.48
C GLY A 164 -16.10 6.55 9.14
N ALA A 165 -15.10 7.26 9.61
CA ALA A 165 -13.92 6.67 10.24
C ALA A 165 -14.28 5.99 11.57
N ARG A 166 -13.70 4.80 11.80
CA ARG A 166 -13.88 4.03 13.05
C ARG A 166 -12.76 4.27 14.04
N GLY A 167 -11.57 4.57 13.56
CA GLY A 167 -10.41 4.85 14.39
C GLY A 167 -9.64 6.07 13.90
N VAL A 168 -9.14 6.85 14.83
CA VAL A 168 -8.28 8.01 14.57
C VAL A 168 -7.10 7.95 15.53
N LEU A 169 -5.89 7.85 14.99
CA LEU A 169 -4.66 7.92 15.75
C LEU A 169 -3.97 9.25 15.47
N VAL A 170 -3.66 9.99 16.52
CA VAL A 170 -3.03 11.30 16.43
C VAL A 170 -1.69 11.27 17.15
N ASN A 171 -0.64 11.64 16.45
CA ASN A 171 0.68 11.86 17.01
C ASN A 171 1.01 13.36 16.98
N ILE A 172 1.33 13.92 18.13
CA ILE A 172 1.80 15.30 18.29
C ILE A 172 3.27 15.26 18.67
N THR A 173 4.15 15.67 17.77
CA THR A 173 5.58 15.77 18.02
C THR A 173 5.95 17.25 18.17
N ALA A 174 6.54 17.61 19.30
CA ALA A 174 6.97 18.97 19.60
C ALA A 174 8.16 18.98 20.57
N GLY A 175 8.76 20.14 20.76
CA GLY A 175 9.85 20.34 21.71
C GLY A 175 9.38 20.31 23.17
N LEU A 176 10.34 20.48 24.09
CA LEU A 176 10.10 20.55 25.54
C LEU A 176 9.19 21.70 26.00
N ASN A 177 8.96 22.68 25.14
CA ASN A 177 8.15 23.87 25.40
C ASN A 177 6.66 23.67 25.08
N MET A 178 6.23 22.47 24.69
CA MET A 178 4.83 22.18 24.40
C MET A 178 3.96 22.40 25.64
N SER A 179 2.92 23.23 25.51
CA SER A 179 1.98 23.53 26.59
C SER A 179 0.75 22.62 26.57
N ILE A 180 0.08 22.50 27.72
CA ILE A 180 -1.21 21.78 27.84
C ILE A 180 -2.27 22.42 26.92
N GLY A 181 -2.27 23.76 26.80
CA GLY A 181 -3.22 24.49 25.95
C GLY A 181 -3.02 24.15 24.46
N GLU A 182 -1.79 23.95 24.00
CA GLU A 182 -1.51 23.50 22.63
C GLU A 182 -2.02 22.08 22.40
N PHE A 183 -1.79 21.17 23.35
CA PHE A 183 -2.33 19.80 23.28
C PHE A 183 -3.87 19.79 23.20
N GLU A 184 -4.53 20.59 24.07
CA GLU A 184 -6.00 20.74 24.07
C GLU A 184 -6.52 21.33 22.76
N SER A 185 -5.82 22.29 22.19
CA SER A 185 -6.15 22.91 20.89
C SER A 185 -6.12 21.89 19.76
N VAL A 186 -5.05 21.08 19.66
CA VAL A 186 -4.98 19.98 18.67
C VAL A 186 -6.12 18.99 18.89
N GLY A 187 -6.35 18.56 20.11
CA GLY A 187 -7.41 17.61 20.44
C GLY A 187 -8.81 18.15 20.10
N SER A 188 -9.04 19.47 20.24
CA SER A 188 -10.30 20.11 19.89
C SER A 188 -10.52 20.11 18.37
N VAL A 189 -9.50 20.48 17.59
CA VAL A 189 -9.55 20.45 16.12
C VAL A 189 -9.85 19.03 15.63
N ILE A 190 -9.15 18.02 16.13
CA ILE A 190 -9.35 16.62 15.71
C ILE A 190 -10.75 16.12 16.06
N ARG A 191 -11.26 16.41 17.26
CA ARG A 191 -12.62 16.00 17.67
C ARG A 191 -13.71 16.61 16.79
N HIS A 192 -13.50 17.79 16.28
CA HIS A 192 -14.47 18.45 15.39
C HIS A 192 -14.61 17.72 14.04
N PHE A 193 -13.57 17.02 13.61
CA PHE A 193 -13.52 16.29 12.34
C PHE A 193 -13.79 14.78 12.49
N SER A 194 -13.68 14.23 13.71
CA SER A 194 -13.96 12.82 13.95
C SER A 194 -15.46 12.58 14.18
N SER A 195 -15.95 11.37 13.86
CA SER A 195 -17.31 10.98 14.23
C SER A 195 -17.42 10.70 15.73
N ASP A 196 -18.61 10.88 16.30
CA ASP A 196 -18.89 10.59 17.72
C ASP A 196 -18.63 9.11 18.09
N ASN A 197 -18.63 8.22 17.11
CA ASN A 197 -18.43 6.78 17.28
C ASN A 197 -16.97 6.33 17.03
N ALA A 198 -16.09 7.25 16.63
CA ALA A 198 -14.70 6.91 16.35
C ALA A 198 -13.88 6.73 17.64
N THR A 199 -13.06 5.71 17.69
CA THR A 199 -12.03 5.55 18.71
C THR A 199 -10.89 6.51 18.43
N VAL A 200 -10.75 7.58 19.21
CA VAL A 200 -9.69 8.59 19.03
C VAL A 200 -8.60 8.35 20.07
N VAL A 201 -7.40 8.08 19.61
CA VAL A 201 -6.20 7.91 20.43
C VAL A 201 -5.23 9.05 20.11
N VAL A 202 -4.86 9.84 21.12
CA VAL A 202 -3.94 10.97 20.97
C VAL A 202 -2.72 10.74 21.85
N GLY A 203 -1.55 10.73 21.23
CA GLY A 203 -0.28 10.64 21.93
C GLY A 203 0.65 11.80 21.60
N THR A 204 1.65 11.97 22.45
CA THR A 204 2.67 13.00 22.31
C THR A 204 4.05 12.39 22.27
N VAL A 205 4.92 12.97 21.45
CA VAL A 205 6.35 12.64 21.38
C VAL A 205 7.15 13.92 21.59
N ILE A 206 8.11 13.86 22.50
CA ILE A 206 9.02 14.97 22.74
C ILE A 206 10.28 14.80 21.88
N ASP A 207 10.53 15.77 21.03
CA ASP A 207 11.75 15.87 20.24
C ASP A 207 12.53 17.11 20.70
N PRO A 208 13.66 16.93 21.41
CA PRO A 208 14.43 18.07 21.92
C PRO A 208 15.03 18.97 20.83
N GLU A 209 15.14 18.47 19.60
CA GLU A 209 15.65 19.25 18.47
C GLU A 209 14.61 20.22 17.90
N MET A 210 13.31 19.94 18.14
CA MET A 210 12.20 20.82 17.75
C MET A 210 12.04 21.94 18.81
N THR A 211 12.39 23.16 18.46
CA THR A 211 12.27 24.30 19.39
C THR A 211 10.93 25.03 19.26
N ASP A 212 10.61 25.52 18.07
CA ASP A 212 9.41 26.28 17.77
C ASP A 212 8.42 25.55 16.83
N GLU A 213 8.84 24.38 16.37
CA GLU A 213 8.06 23.58 15.42
C GLU A 213 7.15 22.61 16.18
N MET A 214 5.96 22.40 15.65
CA MET A 214 5.05 21.33 16.03
C MET A 214 4.65 20.56 14.78
N ARG A 215 4.70 19.23 14.86
CA ARG A 215 4.23 18.30 13.82
C ARG A 215 3.07 17.49 14.36
N VAL A 216 1.98 17.51 13.62
CA VAL A 216 0.79 16.70 13.91
C VAL A 216 0.63 15.68 12.79
N THR A 217 0.59 14.40 13.13
CA THR A 217 0.31 13.31 12.21
C THR A 217 -1.00 12.66 12.60
N VAL A 218 -1.93 12.59 11.67
CA VAL A 218 -3.25 11.99 11.86
C VAL A 218 -3.35 10.77 10.97
N VAL A 219 -3.67 9.61 11.55
CA VAL A 219 -3.97 8.38 10.81
C VAL A 219 -5.43 8.04 11.08
N VAL A 220 -6.19 7.88 10.02
CA VAL A 220 -7.62 7.55 10.05
C VAL A 220 -7.78 6.15 9.53
N THR A 221 -8.47 5.28 10.27
CA THR A 221 -8.66 3.86 9.96
C THR A 221 -10.14 3.50 9.90
N GLY A 222 -10.44 2.34 9.32
CA GLY A 222 -11.81 1.85 9.23
C GLY A 222 -12.68 2.65 8.27
N ILE A 223 -12.07 3.25 7.25
CA ILE A 223 -12.80 3.94 6.19
C ILE A 223 -13.39 2.88 5.27
N ASP A 224 -14.71 2.94 5.02
CA ASP A 224 -15.38 2.01 4.12
C ASP A 224 -14.82 2.21 2.70
N GLY A 225 -13.96 1.28 2.29
CA GLY A 225 -13.26 1.31 0.99
C GLY A 225 -14.15 1.10 -0.23
N LYS A 226 -15.47 1.11 -0.09
CA LYS A 226 -16.40 0.94 -1.22
C LYS A 226 -16.24 1.97 -2.31
N ASN A 227 -15.75 3.17 -1.99
CA ASN A 227 -15.56 4.24 -2.97
C ASN A 227 -14.12 4.36 -3.50
N LEU A 228 -13.15 3.60 -2.94
CA LEU A 228 -11.75 3.67 -3.34
C LEU A 228 -11.29 2.49 -4.19
N ILE A 229 -12.11 1.45 -4.30
CA ILE A 229 -11.80 0.22 -5.05
C ILE A 229 -12.78 0.03 -6.24
N ASP A 230 -13.94 0.72 -6.25
CA ASP A 230 -15.07 0.44 -7.15
C ASP A 230 -15.33 1.49 -8.24
N ASP A 231 -14.56 2.55 -8.39
CA ASP A 231 -14.73 3.44 -9.54
C ASP A 231 -13.96 2.90 -10.78
N ASP A 232 -14.56 1.96 -11.49
CA ASP A 232 -14.39 1.65 -12.92
C ASP A 232 -14.27 0.16 -13.29
N ILE A 233 -14.77 -0.77 -12.49
CA ILE A 233 -14.98 -2.11 -13.05
C ILE A 233 -16.39 -2.61 -12.67
N SER A 234 -17.40 -2.11 -13.34
CA SER A 234 -18.54 -2.97 -13.64
C SER A 234 -17.99 -4.13 -14.47
N PRO A 235 -18.01 -5.37 -13.98
CA PRO A 235 -17.78 -6.48 -14.87
C PRO A 235 -18.96 -6.50 -15.84
N SER A 236 -18.76 -5.94 -17.02
CA SER A 236 -19.52 -6.36 -18.19
C SER A 236 -19.18 -7.84 -18.43
N VAL A 237 -19.65 -8.67 -17.54
CA VAL A 237 -19.76 -10.10 -17.84
C VAL A 237 -20.93 -10.21 -18.79
N ALA A 238 -20.69 -9.92 -20.07
CA ALA A 238 -21.45 -10.57 -21.10
C ALA A 238 -21.34 -12.06 -20.75
N ALA A 239 -22.46 -12.67 -20.42
CA ALA A 239 -22.59 -14.09 -20.20
C ALA A 239 -22.15 -14.82 -21.49
N VAL A 240 -20.86 -15.00 -21.65
CA VAL A 240 -20.33 -16.00 -22.55
C VAL A 240 -20.62 -17.31 -21.82
N GLY A 241 -21.63 -18.03 -22.32
CA GLY A 241 -21.97 -19.35 -21.84
C GLY A 241 -20.71 -20.21 -21.84
N VAL A 242 -20.12 -20.35 -20.65
CA VAL A 242 -19.04 -21.30 -20.45
C VAL A 242 -19.70 -22.68 -20.53
N ALA A 243 -19.45 -23.35 -21.67
CA ALA A 243 -19.76 -24.76 -21.77
C ALA A 243 -19.07 -25.47 -20.58
N PRO A 244 -19.75 -26.38 -19.89
CA PRO A 244 -19.13 -27.04 -18.74
C PRO A 244 -17.86 -27.74 -19.22
N GLU A 245 -16.73 -27.43 -18.57
CA GLU A 245 -15.49 -28.13 -18.83
C GLU A 245 -15.70 -29.65 -18.63
N PRO A 246 -15.21 -30.46 -19.54
CA PRO A 246 -15.35 -31.92 -19.42
C PRO A 246 -14.66 -32.35 -18.11
N ARG A 247 -15.42 -32.90 -17.19
CA ARG A 247 -14.88 -33.45 -15.94
C ARG A 247 -13.79 -34.47 -16.29
N VAL A 248 -12.56 -34.15 -15.93
CA VAL A 248 -11.44 -35.05 -16.11
C VAL A 248 -11.65 -36.27 -15.21
N ASP A 249 -11.82 -37.45 -15.84
CA ASP A 249 -11.95 -38.71 -15.11
C ASP A 249 -10.55 -39.17 -14.66
N TYR A 250 -10.21 -38.83 -13.42
CA TYR A 250 -8.89 -39.13 -12.82
C TYR A 250 -8.61 -40.65 -12.78
N HIS A 251 -9.61 -41.53 -12.74
CA HIS A 251 -9.41 -42.99 -12.80
C HIS A 251 -8.81 -43.45 -14.14
N LYS A 252 -8.94 -42.63 -15.21
CA LYS A 252 -8.28 -42.93 -16.49
C LYS A 252 -6.78 -42.55 -16.48
N LEU A 253 -6.35 -41.74 -15.51
CA LEU A 253 -4.95 -41.34 -15.37
C LEU A 253 -4.10 -42.38 -14.61
N ASP A 254 -4.71 -43.31 -13.88
CA ASP A 254 -4.01 -44.41 -13.15
C ASP A 254 -3.41 -45.48 -14.10
N ARG A 255 -3.74 -45.42 -15.40
CA ARG A 255 -3.14 -46.33 -16.38
C ARG A 255 -1.81 -45.77 -16.91
N PRO A 256 -0.76 -46.60 -17.02
CA PRO A 256 0.51 -46.19 -17.59
C PRO A 256 0.35 -45.55 -18.98
N ALA A 257 1.10 -44.49 -19.25
CA ALA A 257 0.99 -43.67 -20.48
C ALA A 257 1.10 -44.49 -21.79
N VAL A 258 1.81 -45.61 -21.76
CA VAL A 258 1.99 -46.54 -22.90
C VAL A 258 0.67 -47.22 -23.31
N LEU A 259 -0.27 -47.41 -22.39
CA LEU A 259 -1.56 -48.04 -22.66
C LEU A 259 -2.68 -47.06 -23.02
N ARG A 260 -2.42 -45.71 -22.96
CA ARG A 260 -3.39 -44.68 -23.30
C ARG A 260 -3.47 -44.35 -24.80
N LYS A 261 -2.57 -44.89 -25.62
CA LYS A 261 -2.45 -44.52 -27.07
C LYS A 261 -3.45 -45.18 -28.02
N LYS A 262 -4.53 -45.80 -27.54
CA LYS A 262 -5.52 -46.42 -28.45
C LYS A 262 -6.93 -45.88 -28.15
N SER A 263 -7.20 -44.65 -28.51
CA SER A 263 -8.53 -44.17 -28.93
C SER A 263 -8.51 -42.64 -29.09
N ALA A 264 -8.10 -42.15 -30.25
CA ALA A 264 -8.44 -40.82 -30.72
C ALA A 264 -9.21 -40.95 -32.03
N PRO A 265 -10.40 -40.38 -32.20
CA PRO A 265 -11.06 -40.31 -33.49
C PRO A 265 -10.37 -39.27 -34.38
N THR A 266 -10.01 -39.71 -35.58
CA THR A 266 -9.54 -38.93 -36.72
C THR A 266 -10.58 -37.90 -37.15
N SER A 267 -10.27 -36.60 -37.14
CA SER A 267 -10.56 -35.66 -38.23
C SER A 267 -10.11 -34.24 -37.89
N SER A 268 -9.02 -33.79 -38.49
CA SER A 268 -8.85 -32.50 -39.15
C SER A 268 -7.41 -32.43 -39.66
N LYS A 269 -7.27 -32.02 -40.93
CA LYS A 269 -6.02 -31.96 -41.67
C LYS A 269 -4.99 -31.06 -40.96
N PRO A 270 -3.71 -31.44 -40.93
CA PRO A 270 -2.67 -30.57 -40.41
C PRO A 270 -2.34 -29.48 -41.43
N ALA A 271 -2.24 -28.24 -40.95
CA ALA A 271 -1.51 -27.20 -41.66
C ALA A 271 -0.01 -27.58 -41.65
N GLU A 272 0.64 -27.49 -42.83
CA GLU A 272 2.08 -27.68 -42.97
C GLU A 272 2.82 -26.66 -42.07
N TYR A 273 3.44 -27.14 -41.02
CA TYR A 273 4.49 -26.42 -40.33
C TYR A 273 5.83 -26.72 -40.96
N VAL A 274 6.44 -25.68 -41.52
CA VAL A 274 7.82 -25.71 -41.99
C VAL A 274 8.72 -25.83 -40.78
N ASP A 275 9.51 -26.90 -40.76
CA ASP A 275 10.53 -27.21 -39.77
C ASP A 275 11.62 -26.12 -39.81
N GLN A 276 11.66 -25.22 -38.87
CA GLN A 276 12.76 -24.29 -38.64
C GLN A 276 13.26 -24.40 -37.19
N ASP A 277 14.41 -25.05 -37.04
CA ASP A 277 15.38 -24.96 -35.97
C ASP A 277 14.85 -24.90 -34.52
N VAL A 278 14.30 -26.00 -34.06
CA VAL A 278 13.87 -26.15 -32.64
C VAL A 278 15.10 -26.29 -31.70
N GLU A 279 16.26 -26.76 -32.20
CA GLU A 279 17.49 -26.89 -31.41
C GLU A 279 18.05 -25.58 -30.83
N TYR A 280 17.72 -24.43 -31.46
CA TYR A 280 18.20 -23.12 -30.99
C TYR A 280 17.43 -22.60 -29.78
N LEU A 281 16.26 -23.11 -29.50
CA LEU A 281 15.40 -22.67 -28.38
C LEU A 281 15.73 -23.34 -27.05
N ASP A 282 16.41 -24.50 -27.09
CA ASP A 282 16.83 -25.24 -25.90
C ASP A 282 18.08 -24.64 -25.22
N ILE A 283 18.75 -23.68 -25.85
CA ILE A 283 19.90 -23.00 -25.25
C ILE A 283 19.41 -21.80 -24.44
N PRO A 284 19.73 -21.73 -23.13
CA PRO A 284 19.40 -20.56 -22.30
C PRO A 284 19.90 -19.26 -22.93
N ALA A 285 19.08 -18.21 -22.88
CA ALA A 285 19.30 -16.94 -23.59
C ALA A 285 20.67 -16.29 -23.35
N PHE A 286 21.28 -16.51 -22.18
CA PHE A 286 22.59 -15.98 -21.82
C PHE A 286 23.76 -16.72 -22.48
N LEU A 287 23.54 -17.91 -23.06
CA LEU A 287 24.55 -18.70 -23.76
C LEU A 287 24.49 -18.54 -25.28
N ARG A 288 23.51 -17.81 -25.81
CA ARG A 288 23.37 -17.55 -27.25
C ARG A 288 24.39 -16.51 -27.69
N ARG A 289 25.60 -16.90 -28.04
CA ARG A 289 26.62 -16.02 -28.61
C ARG A 289 26.36 -15.84 -30.12
N LYS A 290 26.14 -14.62 -30.60
CA LYS A 290 26.16 -14.31 -32.05
C LYS A 290 27.58 -14.47 -32.53
N GLU A 291 27.86 -15.46 -33.36
CA GLU A 291 29.04 -15.49 -34.22
C GLU A 291 28.91 -14.34 -35.23
N LYS A 292 29.83 -13.38 -35.16
CA LYS A 292 30.03 -12.42 -36.23
C LYS A 292 30.71 -13.16 -37.38
N THR A 293 29.97 -13.43 -38.42
CA THR A 293 30.56 -13.80 -39.74
C THR A 293 31.28 -12.59 -40.31
N ASP A 294 32.60 -12.64 -40.22
CA ASP A 294 33.52 -11.80 -41.00
C ASP A 294 33.45 -12.25 -42.46
N THR A 295 32.76 -11.51 -43.28
CA THR A 295 32.92 -11.60 -44.75
C THR A 295 33.74 -10.43 -45.22
N ARG A 296 35.06 -10.64 -45.26
CA ARG A 296 35.94 -9.95 -46.21
C ARG A 296 35.84 -10.68 -47.56
N ASN A 297 35.32 -10.00 -48.56
CA ASN A 297 35.90 -9.78 -49.87
C ASN A 297 35.02 -8.79 -50.65
#